data_2c2ad0ecd3cb17a4b6e3462833d5c104
#
_entry.id   2c2ad0ecd3cb17a4b6e3462833d5c104
#
_cell.length_a   1.000
_cell.length_b   1.000
_cell.length_c   1.000
_cell.angle_alpha   90.00
_cell.angle_beta   90.00
_cell.angle_gamma   90.00
#
_symmetry.space_group_name_H-M   'P 1'
#
loop_
_entity.id
_entity.type
_entity.pdbx_description
1 polymer ?
#
loop_
_entity_poly.entity_id
_entity_poly.type
_entity_poly.pdbx_seq_one_letter_code
_entity_poly.pdbx_strand_id
1 'polypeptide(L)'
;MKDDNGIREPMVLLDGVELKLESEAGSVNILKGINLEIAAGETVSVVGPSGSGKTSMMMLIGGLERQTGGRVEVAGHDLATLDEDGLARFRRDNVGIVFQNFHLVPTMNAMENVAIPVELAGLDNAFDRARAALASVGLDHRLSHYPGQLSGGEQQRVALARAIVAEPRLILADEPTGNLDGGTGDSVMDLLFSLRADHGATLLLITHNPTLAEQCERVIDLQDGLIGSDRVVA
;
A
#
# COMPACT_ATOMS: atom_id res chain seq x y z
N MET A 1 16.01 -9.95 -5.77
CA MET A 1 17.32 -10.53 -6.11
C MET A 1 17.92 -11.01 -4.80
N LYS A 2 18.49 -12.19 -4.70
CA LYS A 2 19.20 -12.64 -3.49
C LYS A 2 20.66 -12.23 -3.70
N ASP A 3 21.28 -11.64 -2.69
CA ASP A 3 22.72 -11.48 -2.67
C ASP A 3 23.42 -12.85 -2.52
N ASP A 4 24.76 -12.90 -2.70
CA ASP A 4 25.56 -14.14 -2.59
C ASP A 4 25.48 -14.81 -1.20
N ASN A 5 24.90 -14.13 -0.18
CA ASN A 5 24.69 -14.62 1.18
C ASN A 5 23.25 -15.09 1.47
N GLY A 6 22.32 -15.04 0.50
CA GLY A 6 20.94 -15.46 0.66
C GLY A 6 20.06 -14.46 1.44
N ILE A 7 20.57 -13.28 1.78
CA ILE A 7 19.84 -12.19 2.43
C ILE A 7 19.03 -11.48 1.35
N ARG A 8 17.72 -11.33 1.55
CA ARG A 8 16.87 -10.53 0.67
C ARG A 8 17.19 -9.05 0.92
N GLU A 9 17.42 -8.28 -0.13
CA GLU A 9 17.57 -6.82 -0.01
C GLU A 9 16.32 -6.23 0.68
N PRO A 10 16.50 -5.25 1.59
CA PRO A 10 15.36 -4.61 2.22
C PRO A 10 14.53 -3.86 1.18
N MET A 11 13.21 -4.07 1.21
CA MET A 11 12.25 -3.25 0.45
C MET A 11 11.95 -1.95 1.19
N VAL A 12 11.85 -2.03 2.52
CA VAL A 12 11.62 -0.88 3.40
C VAL A 12 12.63 -0.92 4.54
N LEU A 13 13.29 0.20 4.79
CA LEU A 13 14.14 0.42 5.94
C LEU A 13 13.75 1.73 6.61
N LEU A 14 13.28 1.65 7.85
CA LEU A 14 13.04 2.78 8.75
C LEU A 14 14.09 2.75 9.85
N ASP A 15 14.85 3.83 10.01
CA ASP A 15 15.89 3.97 11.03
C ASP A 15 15.63 5.22 11.87
N GLY A 16 15.18 5.01 13.11
CA GLY A 16 14.86 6.05 14.07
C GLY A 16 13.79 7.03 13.58
N VAL A 17 12.80 6.59 12.80
CA VAL A 17 11.85 7.46 12.11
C VAL A 17 10.90 8.15 13.07
N GLU A 18 10.88 9.47 13.02
CA GLU A 18 9.98 10.34 13.77
C GLU A 18 9.02 11.09 12.82
N LEU A 19 7.78 11.26 13.28
CA LEU A 19 6.83 12.17 12.66
C LEU A 19 6.16 13.03 13.73
N LYS A 20 6.36 14.35 13.62
CA LYS A 20 5.76 15.37 14.49
C LYS A 20 4.87 16.25 13.64
N LEU A 21 3.63 16.43 14.06
CA LEU A 21 2.70 17.36 13.43
C LEU A 21 2.52 18.58 14.33
N GLU A 22 2.76 19.75 13.76
CA GLU A 22 2.51 21.03 14.44
C GLU A 22 1.07 21.45 14.18
N SER A 23 0.36 21.83 15.26
CA SER A 23 -0.98 22.40 15.19
C SER A 23 -1.08 23.63 16.09
N GLU A 24 -2.13 24.43 15.93
CA GLU A 24 -2.41 25.55 16.83
C GLU A 24 -2.58 25.12 18.32
N ALA A 25 -2.93 23.86 18.54
CA ALA A 25 -3.09 23.26 19.86
C ALA A 25 -1.78 22.69 20.45
N GLY A 26 -0.67 22.73 19.68
CA GLY A 26 0.64 22.20 20.07
C GLY A 26 1.19 21.13 19.13
N SER A 27 2.39 20.65 19.44
CA SER A 27 3.07 19.60 18.69
C SER A 27 2.61 18.21 19.15
N VAL A 28 2.27 17.33 18.21
CA VAL A 28 1.89 15.94 18.46
C VAL A 28 2.92 15.00 17.83
N ASN A 29 3.53 14.15 18.64
CA ASN A 29 4.43 13.11 18.14
C ASN A 29 3.62 11.89 17.69
N ILE A 30 3.51 11.69 16.40
CA ILE A 30 2.78 10.55 15.78
C ILE A 30 3.65 9.30 15.77
N LEU A 31 4.92 9.43 15.34
CA LEU A 31 5.90 8.35 15.35
C LEU A 31 7.11 8.79 16.18
N LYS A 32 7.63 7.87 16.99
CA LYS A 32 8.56 8.18 18.09
C LYS A 32 9.87 7.37 18.00
N GLY A 33 10.49 7.35 16.82
CA GLY A 33 11.74 6.62 16.59
C GLY A 33 11.51 5.17 16.15
N ILE A 34 10.75 4.98 15.07
CA ILE A 34 10.47 3.67 14.50
C ILE A 34 11.71 3.09 13.83
N ASN A 35 12.06 1.87 14.21
CA ASN A 35 13.05 1.03 13.51
C ASN A 35 12.33 -0.20 12.93
N LEU A 36 12.39 -0.37 11.61
CA LEU A 36 11.71 -1.45 10.91
C LEU A 36 12.44 -1.78 9.62
N GLU A 37 12.64 -3.06 9.37
CA GLU A 37 13.11 -3.57 8.09
C GLU A 37 12.08 -4.56 7.52
N ILE A 38 11.70 -4.41 6.26
CA ILE A 38 10.84 -5.34 5.52
C ILE A 38 11.61 -5.83 4.30
N ALA A 39 11.74 -7.14 4.18
CA ALA A 39 12.46 -7.75 3.07
C ALA A 39 11.64 -7.69 1.75
N ALA A 40 12.34 -7.67 0.62
CA ALA A 40 11.68 -7.76 -0.69
C ALA A 40 10.87 -9.07 -0.82
N GLY A 41 9.61 -8.95 -1.24
CA GLY A 41 8.68 -10.05 -1.40
C GLY A 41 8.07 -10.57 -0.08
N GLU A 42 8.29 -9.91 1.07
CA GLU A 42 7.66 -10.24 2.35
C GLU A 42 6.20 -9.72 2.40
N THR A 43 5.34 -10.40 3.15
CA THR A 43 4.03 -9.88 3.54
C THR A 43 4.04 -9.52 5.02
N VAL A 44 3.75 -8.26 5.31
CA VAL A 44 3.77 -7.73 6.66
C VAL A 44 2.43 -7.06 6.96
N SER A 45 1.82 -7.41 8.08
CA SER A 45 0.67 -6.69 8.60
C SER A 45 1.07 -5.77 9.74
N VAL A 46 0.43 -4.60 9.81
CA VAL A 46 0.55 -3.64 10.90
C VAL A 46 -0.79 -3.52 11.60
N VAL A 47 -0.83 -3.90 12.85
CA VAL A 47 -2.01 -3.83 13.72
C VAL A 47 -1.81 -2.80 14.82
N GLY A 48 -2.86 -2.47 15.54
CA GLY A 48 -2.83 -1.55 16.68
C GLY A 48 -4.07 -0.68 16.77
N PRO A 49 -4.28 0.04 17.88
CA PRO A 49 -5.47 0.87 18.08
C PRO A 49 -5.56 2.02 17.07
N SER A 50 -6.76 2.61 16.94
CA SER A 50 -6.92 3.83 16.14
C SER A 50 -6.05 4.96 16.73
N GLY A 51 -5.42 5.73 15.84
CA GLY A 51 -4.52 6.81 16.23
C GLY A 51 -3.10 6.37 16.63
N SER A 52 -2.74 5.08 16.54
CA SER A 52 -1.39 4.62 16.89
C SER A 52 -0.29 5.01 15.89
N GLY A 53 -0.64 5.58 14.71
CA GLY A 53 0.33 6.02 13.71
C GLY A 53 0.46 5.11 12.48
N LYS A 54 -0.36 4.06 12.32
CA LYS A 54 -0.28 3.07 11.22
C LYS A 54 -0.36 3.70 9.85
N THR A 55 -1.44 4.47 9.60
CA THR A 55 -1.62 5.18 8.32
C THR A 55 -0.50 6.19 8.08
N SER A 56 -0.05 6.91 9.12
CA SER A 56 1.06 7.86 9.02
C SER A 56 2.37 7.16 8.63
N MET A 57 2.66 6.00 9.23
CA MET A 57 3.83 5.21 8.86
C MET A 57 3.73 4.73 7.40
N MET A 58 2.56 4.27 6.96
CA MET A 58 2.33 3.89 5.56
C MET A 58 2.52 5.08 4.61
N MET A 59 2.03 6.28 4.98
CA MET A 59 2.20 7.50 4.16
C MET A 59 3.67 7.89 4.01
N LEU A 60 4.49 7.74 5.05
CA LEU A 60 5.95 7.95 4.97
C LEU A 60 6.60 6.93 4.02
N ILE A 61 6.27 5.63 4.16
CA ILE A 61 6.80 4.56 3.31
C ILE A 61 6.37 4.79 1.85
N GLY A 62 5.14 5.27 1.63
CA GLY A 62 4.62 5.62 0.31
C GLY A 62 5.19 6.92 -0.28
N GLY A 63 6.01 7.67 0.45
CA GLY A 63 6.50 8.98 0.01
C GLY A 63 5.39 10.02 -0.17
N LEU A 64 4.29 9.90 0.57
CA LEU A 64 3.15 10.84 0.59
C LEU A 64 3.26 11.84 1.75
N GLU A 65 4.09 11.53 2.72
CA GLU A 65 4.40 12.37 3.87
C GLU A 65 5.92 12.39 4.07
N ARG A 66 6.47 13.39 4.74
CA ARG A 66 7.89 13.52 5.04
C ARG A 66 8.12 13.29 6.54
N GLN A 67 9.11 12.48 6.86
CA GLN A 67 9.56 12.32 8.25
C GLN A 67 10.13 13.63 8.80
N THR A 68 9.98 13.82 10.11
CA THR A 68 10.57 14.94 10.82
C THR A 68 11.91 14.59 11.47
N GLY A 69 12.27 13.30 11.53
CA GLY A 69 13.53 12.77 12.00
C GLY A 69 13.74 11.34 11.54
N GLY A 70 14.99 10.86 11.64
CA GLY A 70 15.38 9.53 11.19
C GLY A 70 15.52 9.41 9.66
N ARG A 71 15.56 8.16 9.16
CA ARG A 71 15.76 7.85 7.75
C ARG A 71 14.68 6.89 7.26
N VAL A 72 14.12 7.18 6.08
CA VAL A 72 13.17 6.33 5.35
C VAL A 72 13.79 5.95 4.01
N GLU A 73 14.11 4.68 3.84
CA GLU A 73 14.58 4.13 2.56
C GLU A 73 13.57 3.09 2.05
N VAL A 74 13.15 3.21 0.81
CA VAL A 74 12.19 2.30 0.16
C VAL A 74 12.64 1.95 -1.23
N ALA A 75 12.67 0.67 -1.56
CA ALA A 75 13.13 0.15 -2.84
C ALA A 75 14.53 0.65 -3.25
N GLY A 76 15.42 0.91 -2.27
CA GLY A 76 16.76 1.44 -2.46
C GLY A 76 16.84 2.97 -2.62
N HIS A 77 15.73 3.70 -2.41
CA HIS A 77 15.68 5.16 -2.48
C HIS A 77 15.58 5.76 -1.07
N ASP A 78 16.51 6.64 -0.69
CA ASP A 78 16.36 7.48 0.50
C ASP A 78 15.39 8.62 0.16
N LEU A 79 14.16 8.54 0.74
CA LEU A 79 13.08 9.45 0.39
C LEU A 79 13.33 10.89 0.84
N ALA A 80 14.19 11.11 1.85
CA ALA A 80 14.54 12.45 2.31
C ALA A 80 15.34 13.24 1.27
N THR A 81 16.03 12.55 0.36
CA THR A 81 16.86 13.16 -0.68
C THR A 81 16.09 13.58 -1.93
N LEU A 82 14.82 13.13 -2.06
CA LEU A 82 13.97 13.37 -3.21
C LEU A 82 13.17 14.67 -3.03
N ASP A 83 13.10 15.48 -4.08
CA ASP A 83 12.13 16.57 -4.20
C ASP A 83 10.72 16.03 -4.54
N GLU A 84 9.73 16.90 -4.66
CA GLU A 84 8.33 16.48 -4.94
C GLU A 84 8.21 15.73 -6.28
N ASP A 85 8.93 16.15 -7.31
CA ASP A 85 8.96 15.48 -8.60
C ASP A 85 9.65 14.12 -8.49
N GLY A 86 10.71 14.00 -7.69
CA GLY A 86 11.40 12.77 -7.36
C GLY A 86 10.49 11.80 -6.61
N LEU A 87 9.75 12.27 -5.60
CA LEU A 87 8.76 11.48 -4.87
C LEU A 87 7.61 11.02 -5.78
N ALA A 88 7.14 11.87 -6.68
CA ALA A 88 6.10 11.50 -7.65
C ALA A 88 6.58 10.37 -8.58
N ARG A 89 7.80 10.48 -9.11
CA ARG A 89 8.43 9.41 -9.93
C ARG A 89 8.66 8.14 -9.11
N PHE A 90 9.17 8.26 -7.88
CA PHE A 90 9.33 7.12 -6.98
C PHE A 90 8.02 6.37 -6.77
N ARG A 91 6.93 7.07 -6.42
CA ARG A 91 5.60 6.44 -6.24
C ARG A 91 5.12 5.75 -7.51
N ARG A 92 5.20 6.45 -8.64
CA ARG A 92 4.80 5.93 -9.95
C ARG A 92 5.48 4.60 -10.29
N ASP A 93 6.78 4.50 -10.00
CA ASP A 93 7.63 3.40 -10.46
C ASP A 93 7.70 2.24 -9.46
N ASN A 94 7.37 2.47 -8.18
CA ASN A 94 7.62 1.48 -7.14
C ASN A 94 6.40 1.13 -6.28
N VAL A 95 5.36 1.98 -6.19
CA VAL A 95 4.34 1.86 -5.15
C VAL A 95 2.94 1.76 -5.72
N GLY A 96 2.21 0.71 -5.33
CA GLY A 96 0.76 0.61 -5.50
C GLY A 96 0.06 0.85 -4.17
N ILE A 97 -0.99 1.68 -4.13
CA ILE A 97 -1.69 1.99 -2.88
C ILE A 97 -3.16 1.63 -3.00
N VAL A 98 -3.65 0.92 -1.99
CA VAL A 98 -5.07 0.56 -1.82
C VAL A 98 -5.55 1.20 -0.52
N PHE A 99 -6.53 2.10 -0.62
CA PHE A 99 -7.11 2.79 0.52
C PHE A 99 -8.47 2.22 0.91
N GLN A 100 -8.88 2.42 2.16
CA GLN A 100 -10.20 2.07 2.67
C GLN A 100 -11.33 2.74 1.87
N ASN A 101 -11.18 4.00 1.46
CA ASN A 101 -12.17 4.79 0.73
C ASN A 101 -12.02 4.73 -0.80
N PHE A 102 -11.37 3.69 -1.35
CA PHE A 102 -11.16 3.43 -2.77
C PHE A 102 -10.41 4.53 -3.54
N HIS A 103 -10.68 5.80 -3.29
CA HIS A 103 -10.11 6.99 -3.95
C HIS A 103 -10.13 6.89 -5.48
N LEU A 104 -11.24 6.40 -6.04
CA LEU A 104 -11.46 6.41 -7.49
C LEU A 104 -11.80 7.83 -7.95
N VAL A 105 -11.34 8.19 -9.14
CA VAL A 105 -11.69 9.48 -9.77
C VAL A 105 -13.14 9.39 -10.24
N PRO A 106 -14.08 10.20 -9.67
CA PRO A 106 -15.52 9.99 -9.91
C PRO A 106 -15.97 10.28 -11.35
N THR A 107 -15.20 11.11 -12.08
CA THR A 107 -15.45 11.50 -13.46
C THR A 107 -14.84 10.58 -14.48
N MET A 108 -14.16 9.53 -14.05
CA MET A 108 -13.54 8.49 -14.88
C MET A 108 -14.24 7.15 -14.66
N ASN A 109 -14.42 6.37 -15.73
CA ASN A 109 -14.94 5.02 -15.62
C ASN A 109 -13.89 4.04 -15.02
N ALA A 110 -14.27 2.77 -14.83
CA ALA A 110 -13.38 1.77 -14.24
C ALA A 110 -12.09 1.59 -15.06
N MET A 111 -12.19 1.51 -16.37
CA MET A 111 -11.02 1.32 -17.24
C MET A 111 -10.09 2.54 -17.23
N GLU A 112 -10.62 3.75 -17.27
CA GLU A 112 -9.85 4.98 -17.16
C GLU A 112 -9.15 5.10 -15.80
N ASN A 113 -9.84 4.79 -14.68
CA ASN A 113 -9.23 4.78 -13.36
C ASN A 113 -8.03 3.83 -13.27
N VAL A 114 -8.11 2.67 -13.90
CA VAL A 114 -7.02 1.68 -13.89
C VAL A 114 -5.92 2.03 -14.89
N ALA A 115 -6.23 2.72 -15.99
CA ALA A 115 -5.23 3.11 -16.99
C ALA A 115 -4.28 4.23 -16.49
N ILE A 116 -4.74 5.13 -15.59
CA ILE A 116 -3.96 6.30 -15.11
C ILE A 116 -2.52 5.97 -14.71
N PRO A 117 -2.22 4.97 -13.85
CA PRO A 117 -0.84 4.70 -13.45
C PRO A 117 0.06 4.33 -14.63
N VAL A 118 -0.47 3.60 -15.60
CA VAL A 118 0.27 3.18 -16.81
C VAL A 118 0.56 4.37 -17.70
N GLU A 119 -0.43 5.25 -17.91
CA GLU A 119 -0.27 6.49 -18.70
C GLU A 119 0.75 7.44 -18.04
N LEU A 120 0.67 7.64 -16.71
CA LEU A 120 1.61 8.46 -15.97
C LEU A 120 3.03 7.87 -15.97
N ALA A 121 3.16 6.55 -16.05
CA ALA A 121 4.45 5.88 -16.20
C ALA A 121 5.01 5.96 -17.63
N GLY A 122 4.24 6.45 -18.59
CA GLY A 122 4.62 6.48 -20.00
C GLY A 122 4.78 5.08 -20.62
N LEU A 123 4.10 4.09 -20.05
CA LEU A 123 4.13 2.71 -20.55
C LEU A 123 3.12 2.54 -21.70
N ASP A 124 3.48 1.70 -22.66
CA ASP A 124 2.62 1.42 -23.81
C ASP A 124 1.37 0.60 -23.41
N ASN A 125 0.33 0.70 -24.24
CA ASN A 125 -0.88 -0.10 -24.16
C ASN A 125 -1.66 0.04 -22.83
N ALA A 126 -1.76 1.27 -22.30
CA ALA A 126 -2.38 1.55 -21.00
C ALA A 126 -3.79 0.96 -20.87
N PHE A 127 -4.63 1.12 -21.88
CA PHE A 127 -6.01 0.60 -21.87
C PHE A 127 -6.08 -0.92 -22.00
N ASP A 128 -5.16 -1.56 -22.73
CA ASP A 128 -5.11 -3.03 -22.82
C ASP A 128 -4.64 -3.64 -21.50
N ARG A 129 -3.63 -3.02 -20.85
CA ARG A 129 -3.20 -3.40 -19.51
C ARG A 129 -4.30 -3.20 -18.46
N ALA A 130 -5.01 -2.07 -18.53
CA ALA A 130 -6.15 -1.79 -17.64
C ALA A 130 -7.29 -2.81 -17.83
N ARG A 131 -7.59 -3.19 -19.06
CA ARG A 131 -8.58 -4.23 -19.37
C ARG A 131 -8.17 -5.58 -18.79
N ALA A 132 -6.91 -5.99 -18.95
CA ALA A 132 -6.39 -7.23 -18.40
C ALA A 132 -6.44 -7.23 -16.87
N ALA A 133 -6.03 -6.12 -16.23
CA ALA A 133 -6.10 -5.96 -14.77
C ALA A 133 -7.56 -5.98 -14.25
N LEU A 134 -8.53 -5.38 -14.97
CA LEU A 134 -9.94 -5.46 -14.58
C LEU A 134 -10.50 -6.88 -14.78
N ALA A 135 -10.08 -7.59 -15.81
CA ALA A 135 -10.46 -8.99 -16.01
C ALA A 135 -9.92 -9.90 -14.89
N SER A 136 -8.67 -9.69 -14.44
CA SER A 136 -8.08 -10.47 -13.33
C SER A 136 -8.80 -10.28 -11.99
N VAL A 137 -9.50 -9.15 -11.82
CA VAL A 137 -10.35 -8.89 -10.64
C VAL A 137 -11.83 -9.19 -10.90
N GLY A 138 -12.19 -9.84 -12.02
CA GLY A 138 -13.55 -10.25 -12.38
C GLY A 138 -14.47 -9.10 -12.79
N LEU A 139 -13.93 -8.01 -13.34
CA LEU A 139 -14.67 -6.79 -13.72
C LEU A 139 -14.61 -6.50 -15.24
N ASP A 140 -14.37 -7.51 -16.07
CA ASP A 140 -14.36 -7.40 -17.53
C ASP A 140 -15.69 -6.89 -18.12
N HIS A 141 -16.80 -7.12 -17.41
CA HIS A 141 -18.14 -6.67 -17.76
C HIS A 141 -18.49 -5.27 -17.23
N ARG A 142 -17.57 -4.59 -16.50
CA ARG A 142 -17.77 -3.28 -15.84
C ARG A 142 -16.87 -2.16 -16.36
N LEU A 143 -16.14 -2.36 -17.44
CA LEU A 143 -15.10 -1.45 -17.94
C LEU A 143 -15.56 0.02 -18.08
N SER A 144 -16.77 0.25 -18.57
CA SER A 144 -17.34 1.58 -18.83
C SER A 144 -18.16 2.14 -17.66
N HIS A 145 -18.26 1.44 -16.52
CA HIS A 145 -19.03 1.92 -15.38
C HIS A 145 -18.25 2.96 -14.59
N TYR A 146 -18.93 4.02 -14.18
CA TYR A 146 -18.40 5.04 -13.27
C TYR A 146 -18.48 4.58 -11.82
N PRO A 147 -17.64 5.11 -10.91
CA PRO A 147 -17.62 4.70 -9.51
C PRO A 147 -18.99 4.66 -8.83
N GLY A 148 -19.85 5.68 -9.08
CA GLY A 148 -21.21 5.72 -8.53
C GLY A 148 -22.17 4.66 -9.05
N GLN A 149 -21.78 3.87 -10.06
CA GLN A 149 -22.55 2.77 -10.63
C GLN A 149 -22.05 1.39 -10.17
N LEU A 150 -20.99 1.37 -9.36
CA LEU A 150 -20.33 0.18 -8.85
C LEU A 150 -20.69 -0.02 -7.37
N SER A 151 -20.88 -1.26 -6.96
CA SER A 151 -20.95 -1.63 -5.53
C SER A 151 -19.62 -1.34 -4.83
N GLY A 152 -19.62 -1.27 -3.49
CA GLY A 152 -18.39 -1.05 -2.69
C GLY A 152 -17.31 -2.09 -3.01
N GLY A 153 -17.68 -3.37 -3.09
CA GLY A 153 -16.75 -4.44 -3.47
C GLY A 153 -16.22 -4.34 -4.90
N GLU A 154 -17.05 -3.88 -5.86
CA GLU A 154 -16.61 -3.61 -7.24
C GLU A 154 -15.65 -2.41 -7.27
N GLN A 155 -15.93 -1.34 -6.53
CA GLN A 155 -15.04 -0.18 -6.42
C GLN A 155 -13.68 -0.56 -5.82
N GLN A 156 -13.68 -1.42 -4.78
CA GLN A 156 -12.44 -1.91 -4.18
C GLN A 156 -11.65 -2.78 -5.16
N ARG A 157 -12.31 -3.64 -5.93
CA ARG A 157 -11.62 -4.40 -6.98
C ARG A 157 -11.05 -3.52 -8.09
N VAL A 158 -11.71 -2.42 -8.46
CA VAL A 158 -11.13 -1.41 -9.37
C VAL A 158 -9.90 -0.76 -8.73
N ALA A 159 -9.95 -0.40 -7.42
CA ALA A 159 -8.81 0.16 -6.71
C ALA A 159 -7.63 -0.82 -6.63
N LEU A 160 -7.88 -2.13 -6.42
CA LEU A 160 -6.86 -3.18 -6.48
C LEU A 160 -6.23 -3.26 -7.87
N ALA A 161 -7.05 -3.35 -8.92
CA ALA A 161 -6.56 -3.40 -10.30
C ALA A 161 -5.69 -2.17 -10.62
N ARG A 162 -6.11 -0.97 -10.20
CA ARG A 162 -5.35 0.27 -10.35
C ARG A 162 -4.01 0.23 -9.62
N ALA A 163 -3.98 -0.34 -8.41
CA ALA A 163 -2.77 -0.39 -7.60
C ALA A 163 -1.69 -1.30 -8.20
N ILE A 164 -2.09 -2.36 -8.94
CA ILE A 164 -1.16 -3.38 -9.46
C ILE A 164 -0.84 -3.25 -10.96
N VAL A 165 -1.62 -2.49 -11.73
CA VAL A 165 -1.54 -2.46 -13.21
C VAL A 165 -0.17 -2.02 -13.73
N ALA A 166 0.57 -1.20 -12.97
CA ALA A 166 1.93 -0.76 -13.26
C ALA A 166 3.01 -1.70 -12.70
N GLU A 167 2.63 -2.85 -12.15
CA GLU A 167 3.53 -3.88 -11.59
C GLU A 167 4.46 -3.30 -10.49
N PRO A 168 3.91 -2.72 -9.42
CA PRO A 168 4.71 -2.09 -8.37
C PRO A 168 5.52 -3.13 -7.60
N ARG A 169 6.68 -2.70 -7.06
CA ARG A 169 7.51 -3.52 -6.18
C ARG A 169 6.95 -3.63 -4.75
N LEU A 170 6.20 -2.61 -4.32
CA LEU A 170 5.59 -2.50 -2.99
C LEU A 170 4.09 -2.17 -3.12
N ILE A 171 3.26 -2.96 -2.46
CA ILE A 171 1.83 -2.69 -2.30
C ILE A 171 1.59 -2.26 -0.87
N LEU A 172 0.97 -1.10 -0.71
CA LEU A 172 0.51 -0.54 0.57
C LEU A 172 -1.01 -0.64 0.62
N ALA A 173 -1.58 -1.29 1.63
CA ALA A 173 -3.02 -1.45 1.77
C ALA A 173 -3.46 -0.96 3.16
N ASP A 174 -4.27 0.09 3.20
CA ASP A 174 -4.81 0.67 4.44
C ASP A 174 -6.28 0.27 4.58
N GLU A 175 -6.56 -0.66 5.52
CA GLU A 175 -7.91 -1.16 5.83
C GLU A 175 -8.72 -1.52 4.56
N PRO A 176 -8.17 -2.35 3.64
CA PRO A 176 -8.75 -2.52 2.30
C PRO A 176 -10.16 -3.13 2.30
N THR A 177 -10.63 -3.64 3.43
CA THR A 177 -11.97 -4.22 3.59
C THR A 177 -12.86 -3.47 4.58
N GLY A 178 -12.38 -2.35 5.14
CA GLY A 178 -13.05 -1.64 6.22
C GLY A 178 -14.45 -1.08 5.88
N ASN A 179 -14.76 -0.91 4.60
CA ASN A 179 -16.05 -0.42 4.10
C ASN A 179 -16.90 -1.53 3.42
N LEU A 180 -16.53 -2.81 3.58
CA LEU A 180 -17.18 -3.94 2.93
C LEU A 180 -17.86 -4.85 3.96
N ASP A 181 -18.88 -5.58 3.52
CA ASP A 181 -19.41 -6.72 4.30
C ASP A 181 -18.40 -7.88 4.33
N GLY A 182 -18.55 -8.78 5.34
CA GLY A 182 -17.56 -9.81 5.61
C GLY A 182 -17.24 -10.70 4.41
N GLY A 183 -18.25 -11.22 3.72
CA GLY A 183 -18.02 -12.13 2.58
C GLY A 183 -17.39 -11.45 1.37
N THR A 184 -17.74 -10.18 1.11
CA THR A 184 -17.13 -9.36 0.08
C THR A 184 -15.69 -9.00 0.48
N GLY A 185 -15.46 -8.67 1.75
CA GLY A 185 -14.14 -8.37 2.29
C GLY A 185 -13.16 -9.53 2.14
N ASP A 186 -13.56 -10.75 2.52
CA ASP A 186 -12.71 -11.94 2.39
C ASP A 186 -12.31 -12.18 0.93
N SER A 187 -13.26 -12.09 -0.02
CA SER A 187 -12.98 -12.24 -1.46
C SER A 187 -11.99 -11.19 -1.99
N VAL A 188 -12.04 -9.96 -1.47
CA VAL A 188 -11.13 -8.86 -1.85
C VAL A 188 -9.73 -9.13 -1.28
N MET A 189 -9.62 -9.69 -0.07
CA MET A 189 -8.33 -10.04 0.52
C MET A 189 -7.67 -11.22 -0.19
N ASP A 190 -8.41 -12.28 -0.50
CA ASP A 190 -7.92 -13.42 -1.28
C ASP A 190 -7.35 -12.95 -2.63
N LEU A 191 -8.07 -12.02 -3.27
CA LEU A 191 -7.64 -11.42 -4.52
C LEU A 191 -6.36 -10.58 -4.36
N LEU A 192 -6.24 -9.76 -3.31
CA LEU A 192 -5.05 -8.97 -3.01
C LEU A 192 -3.81 -9.88 -2.83
N PHE A 193 -3.95 -10.96 -2.04
CA PHE A 193 -2.85 -11.89 -1.82
C PHE A 193 -2.47 -12.65 -3.10
N SER A 194 -3.44 -13.07 -3.92
CA SER A 194 -3.19 -13.73 -5.20
C SER A 194 -2.43 -12.80 -6.15
N LEU A 195 -2.94 -11.59 -6.37
CA LEU A 195 -2.32 -10.61 -7.25
C LEU A 195 -0.89 -10.24 -6.79
N ARG A 196 -0.69 -10.08 -5.47
CA ARG A 196 0.63 -9.86 -4.90
C ARG A 196 1.58 -11.03 -5.22
N ALA A 197 1.11 -12.27 -5.06
CA ALA A 197 1.92 -13.46 -5.33
C ALA A 197 2.31 -13.57 -6.80
N ASP A 198 1.38 -13.30 -7.71
CA ASP A 198 1.61 -13.35 -9.17
C ASP A 198 2.69 -12.36 -9.62
N HIS A 199 2.76 -11.18 -8.98
CA HIS A 199 3.74 -10.13 -9.30
C HIS A 199 5.01 -10.18 -8.43
N GLY A 200 5.05 -11.03 -7.40
CA GLY A 200 6.19 -11.10 -6.46
C GLY A 200 6.41 -9.81 -5.65
N ALA A 201 5.39 -8.97 -5.53
CA ALA A 201 5.46 -7.71 -4.82
C ALA A 201 5.56 -7.90 -3.30
N THR A 202 6.17 -6.95 -2.60
CA THR A 202 6.11 -6.82 -1.14
C THR A 202 4.76 -6.25 -0.74
N LEU A 203 4.15 -6.72 0.35
CA LEU A 203 2.87 -6.21 0.84
C LEU A 203 3.02 -5.67 2.26
N LEU A 204 2.61 -4.43 2.49
CA LEU A 204 2.34 -3.88 3.81
C LEU A 204 0.83 -3.66 3.96
N LEU A 205 0.21 -4.45 4.85
CA LEU A 205 -1.22 -4.42 5.13
C LEU A 205 -1.49 -3.76 6.49
N ILE A 206 -2.23 -2.68 6.52
CA ILE A 206 -2.79 -2.14 7.76
C ILE A 206 -4.17 -2.73 7.94
N THR A 207 -4.42 -3.35 9.09
CA THR A 207 -5.74 -3.87 9.44
C THR A 207 -5.95 -3.93 10.95
N HIS A 208 -7.20 -3.77 11.38
CA HIS A 208 -7.61 -4.04 12.75
C HIS A 208 -8.20 -5.45 12.93
N ASN A 209 -8.33 -6.23 11.85
CA ASN A 209 -8.82 -7.61 11.89
C ASN A 209 -7.65 -8.58 12.12
N PRO A 210 -7.61 -9.29 13.29
CA PRO A 210 -6.52 -10.21 13.60
C PRO A 210 -6.41 -11.39 12.63
N THR A 211 -7.55 -11.88 12.13
CA THR A 211 -7.58 -13.02 11.20
C THR A 211 -6.93 -12.65 9.85
N LEU A 212 -7.16 -11.43 9.37
CA LEU A 212 -6.51 -10.93 8.15
C LEU A 212 -5.02 -10.65 8.40
N ALA A 213 -4.67 -10.13 9.57
CA ALA A 213 -3.29 -9.87 9.93
C ALA A 213 -2.44 -11.17 9.92
N GLU A 214 -3.01 -12.27 10.39
CA GLU A 214 -2.36 -13.59 10.46
C GLU A 214 -2.24 -14.31 9.10
N GLN A 215 -2.80 -13.75 8.02
CA GLN A 215 -2.53 -14.20 6.66
C GLN A 215 -1.18 -13.70 6.12
N CYS A 216 -0.58 -12.69 6.77
CA CYS A 216 0.75 -12.21 6.45
C CYS A 216 1.83 -13.07 7.13
N GLU A 217 3.03 -13.10 6.54
CA GLU A 217 4.19 -13.82 7.09
C GLU A 217 4.67 -13.21 8.43
N ARG A 218 4.36 -11.92 8.68
CA ARG A 218 4.82 -11.17 9.85
C ARG A 218 3.77 -10.17 10.32
N VAL A 219 3.63 -10.03 11.62
CA VAL A 219 2.68 -9.09 12.26
C VAL A 219 3.44 -8.14 13.15
N ILE A 220 3.26 -6.84 12.94
CA ILE A 220 3.81 -5.75 13.71
C ILE A 220 2.69 -5.08 14.48
N ASP A 221 2.83 -4.95 15.80
CA ASP A 221 1.91 -4.18 16.63
C ASP A 221 2.46 -2.78 16.88
N LEU A 222 1.75 -1.77 16.40
CA LEU A 222 2.09 -0.37 16.58
C LEU A 222 1.19 0.25 17.64
N GLN A 223 1.79 0.73 18.73
CA GLN A 223 1.10 1.34 19.86
C GLN A 223 1.74 2.70 20.18
N ASP A 224 0.91 3.74 20.21
CA ASP A 224 1.31 5.10 20.59
C ASP A 224 2.60 5.58 19.89
N GLY A 225 2.70 5.30 18.58
CA GLY A 225 3.84 5.71 17.75
C GLY A 225 5.12 4.89 17.93
N LEU A 226 5.05 3.73 18.60
CA LEU A 226 6.18 2.81 18.83
C LEU A 226 5.80 1.38 18.38
N ILE A 227 6.79 0.61 17.94
CA ILE A 227 6.63 -0.83 17.73
C ILE A 227 6.64 -1.53 19.09
N GLY A 228 5.49 -2.08 19.49
CA GLY A 228 5.32 -2.84 20.73
C GLY A 228 5.74 -4.30 20.57
N SER A 229 5.41 -4.93 19.44
CA SER A 229 5.87 -6.27 19.10
C SER A 229 6.03 -6.46 17.60
N ASP A 230 6.88 -7.42 17.24
CA ASP A 230 7.19 -7.79 15.87
C ASP A 230 7.40 -9.31 15.85
N ARG A 231 6.50 -10.04 15.20
CA ARG A 231 6.47 -11.50 15.23
C ARG A 231 6.26 -12.13 13.87
N VAL A 232 6.96 -13.19 13.58
CA VAL A 232 6.72 -14.05 12.41
C VAL A 232 5.51 -14.94 12.72
N VAL A 233 4.62 -15.09 11.75
CA VAL A 233 3.47 -16.02 11.82
C VAL A 233 3.97 -17.41 11.46
N ALA A 234 3.66 -18.40 12.29
CA ALA A 234 4.13 -19.79 12.17
C ALA A 234 3.25 -20.61 11.22
#